data_8435846a3873888756911a55282f4102
#
_entry.id   8435846a3873888756911a55282f4102
#
_cell.length_a   1.000
_cell.length_b   1.000
_cell.length_c   1.000
_cell.angle_alpha   90.00
_cell.angle_beta   90.00
_cell.angle_gamma   90.00
#
_symmetry.space_group_name_H-M   'P 1'
#
loop_
_entity.id
_entity.type
_entity.pdbx_description
1 polymer ?
#
loop_
_entity_poly.entity_id
_entity_poly.type
_entity_poly.pdbx_seq_one_letter_code
_entity_poly.pdbx_strand_id
1 'polypeptide(L)'
;MLLAALEVERYRKKTLDLTATRGGDIAQTTAATLDTLMTHDQESGASGAKVLDNAWRGAAAYHYYVLAHKQLYAGSMDAATKTSIRLAEYEDVLPRRDIYSIVALAAYHNGDYDVCSRAFIKLETLDDLAEDEQDEIQRLALAIFSKKPPGEHSPLASCYIACLETGTPYHACTKTGRAVLDGRTLQCTTCRHHAFEAELSRDDNHCPLCHTVYPAQYRVA
;
A
#
# COMPACT_ATOMS: atom_id res chain seq x y z
N MET A 1 -1.82 1.38 -13.65
CA MET A 1 -1.29 2.48 -14.49
C MET A 1 -1.17 3.80 -13.75
N LEU A 2 -2.20 4.30 -13.08
CA LEU A 2 -2.17 5.63 -12.43
C LEU A 2 -1.08 5.77 -11.35
N LEU A 3 -0.80 4.73 -10.57
CA LEU A 3 0.14 4.78 -9.45
C LEU A 3 1.61 4.70 -9.87
N ALA A 4 1.93 3.83 -10.82
CA ALA A 4 3.26 3.82 -11.43
C ALA A 4 3.52 5.15 -12.16
N ALA A 5 2.48 5.73 -12.79
CA ALA A 5 2.55 7.04 -13.39
C ALA A 5 2.74 8.15 -12.35
N LEU A 6 2.09 8.09 -11.19
CA LEU A 6 2.25 9.07 -10.10
C LEU A 6 3.64 8.99 -9.46
N GLU A 7 4.19 7.79 -9.30
CA GLU A 7 5.54 7.62 -8.76
C GLU A 7 6.60 8.05 -9.79
N VAL A 8 6.43 7.70 -11.05
CA VAL A 8 7.26 8.23 -12.16
C VAL A 8 7.13 9.74 -12.27
N GLU A 9 5.94 10.33 -12.12
CA GLU A 9 5.73 11.79 -12.10
C GLU A 9 6.36 12.44 -10.87
N ARG A 10 6.33 11.78 -9.70
CA ARG A 10 6.99 12.26 -8.49
C ARG A 10 8.51 12.29 -8.65
N TYR A 11 9.10 11.23 -9.22
CA TYR A 11 10.52 11.19 -9.58
C TYR A 11 10.85 12.21 -10.67
N ARG A 12 10.01 12.32 -11.70
CA ARG A 12 10.17 13.31 -12.77
C ARG A 12 10.12 14.74 -12.23
N LYS A 13 9.18 15.05 -11.33
CA LYS A 13 9.06 16.36 -10.69
C LYS A 13 10.28 16.67 -9.83
N LYS A 14 10.77 15.71 -9.06
CA LYS A 14 11.99 15.82 -8.26
C LYS A 14 13.24 16.00 -9.13
N THR A 15 13.30 15.33 -10.27
CA THR A 15 14.37 15.46 -11.27
C THR A 15 14.32 16.83 -11.94
N LEU A 16 13.13 17.34 -12.29
CA LEU A 16 12.93 18.66 -12.86
C LEU A 16 13.30 19.79 -11.88
N ASP A 17 12.96 19.65 -10.59
CA ASP A 17 13.35 20.61 -9.55
C ASP A 17 14.87 20.66 -9.36
N LEU A 18 15.55 19.52 -9.46
CA LEU A 18 17.01 19.43 -9.43
C LEU A 18 17.66 20.05 -10.70
N THR A 19 16.99 19.97 -11.84
CA THR A 19 17.49 20.54 -13.11
C THR A 19 17.23 22.04 -13.20
N ALA A 20 16.10 22.54 -12.70
CA ALA A 20 15.77 23.97 -12.66
C ALA A 20 16.77 24.78 -11.83
N THR A 21 17.35 24.17 -10.80
CA THR A 21 18.38 24.79 -9.95
C THR A 21 19.77 24.85 -10.59
N ARG A 22 20.03 24.18 -11.72
CA ARG A 22 21.36 24.05 -12.32
C ARG A 22 21.54 24.65 -13.73
N GLY A 23 20.49 25.17 -14.39
CA GLY A 23 20.60 25.92 -15.64
C GLY A 23 21.25 25.17 -16.82
N GLY A 24 21.15 23.85 -16.88
CA GLY A 24 21.80 23.02 -17.89
C GLY A 24 20.85 22.33 -18.85
N ASP A 25 21.37 21.90 -19.99
CA ASP A 25 20.67 21.18 -21.06
C ASP A 25 20.07 19.89 -20.56
N ILE A 26 18.79 19.63 -20.86
CA ILE A 26 17.97 18.52 -20.32
C ILE A 26 18.61 17.13 -20.56
N ALA A 27 19.28 16.95 -21.70
CA ALA A 27 19.93 15.67 -22.03
C ALA A 27 21.20 15.40 -21.18
N GLN A 28 22.00 16.41 -20.91
CA GLN A 28 23.19 16.31 -20.06
C GLN A 28 22.82 16.13 -18.59
N THR A 29 21.70 16.71 -18.16
CA THR A 29 21.23 16.63 -16.77
C THR A 29 20.61 15.29 -16.47
N THR A 30 19.93 14.65 -17.43
CA THR A 30 19.38 13.29 -17.24
C THR A 30 20.50 12.24 -17.13
N ALA A 31 21.55 12.38 -17.96
CA ALA A 31 22.72 11.53 -17.88
C ALA A 31 23.49 11.72 -16.56
N ALA A 32 23.70 12.98 -16.14
CA ALA A 32 24.36 13.32 -14.88
C ALA A 32 23.54 12.89 -13.64
N THR A 33 22.22 12.90 -13.73
CA THR A 33 21.35 12.44 -12.63
C THR A 33 21.37 10.92 -12.50
N LEU A 34 21.37 10.19 -13.63
CA LEU A 34 21.56 8.75 -13.65
C LEU A 34 22.94 8.35 -13.12
N ASP A 35 23.98 9.08 -13.50
CA ASP A 35 25.35 8.85 -13.06
C ASP A 35 25.52 9.15 -11.55
N THR A 36 24.88 10.20 -11.04
CA THR A 36 24.87 10.53 -9.60
C THR A 36 24.09 9.50 -8.78
N LEU A 37 22.99 8.95 -9.32
CA LEU A 37 22.24 7.86 -8.69
C LEU A 37 23.06 6.57 -8.66
N MET A 38 23.78 6.27 -9.75
CA MET A 38 24.65 5.09 -9.82
C MET A 38 25.88 5.20 -8.91
N THR A 39 26.50 6.40 -8.81
CA THR A 39 27.63 6.64 -7.91
C THR A 39 27.22 6.64 -6.44
N HIS A 40 26.06 7.20 -6.10
CA HIS A 40 25.54 7.14 -4.74
C HIS A 40 25.21 5.72 -4.30
N ASP A 41 24.73 4.87 -5.23
CA ASP A 41 24.53 3.44 -4.99
C ASP A 41 25.83 2.67 -4.77
N GLN A 42 26.89 3.03 -5.47
CA GLN A 42 28.22 2.43 -5.29
C GLN A 42 28.87 2.84 -3.97
N GLU A 43 28.74 4.11 -3.57
CA GLU A 43 29.31 4.63 -2.32
C GLU A 43 28.57 4.12 -1.07
N SER A 44 27.27 3.87 -1.16
CA SER A 44 26.48 3.38 -0.01
C SER A 44 26.59 1.88 0.24
N GLY A 45 27.29 1.12 -0.62
CA GLY A 45 27.41 -0.35 -0.52
C GLY A 45 26.06 -1.07 -0.56
N ALA A 46 25.00 -0.32 -0.79
CA ALA A 46 23.65 -0.79 -0.88
C ALA A 46 23.31 -0.88 -2.36
N SER A 47 23.47 -2.07 -2.89
CA SER A 47 23.14 -2.46 -4.25
C SER A 47 21.89 -1.74 -4.78
N GLY A 48 21.90 -1.38 -6.06
CA GLY A 48 20.74 -0.80 -6.77
C GLY A 48 19.40 -1.55 -6.60
N ALA A 49 19.47 -2.78 -6.05
CA ALA A 49 18.33 -3.52 -5.56
C ALA A 49 17.52 -2.75 -4.50
N LYS A 50 18.14 -2.02 -3.57
CA LYS A 50 17.43 -1.28 -2.50
C LYS A 50 16.67 -0.05 -3.05
N VAL A 51 17.23 0.65 -4.03
CA VAL A 51 16.56 1.81 -4.65
C VAL A 51 15.35 1.34 -5.47
N LEU A 52 15.51 0.25 -6.22
CA LEU A 52 14.41 -0.39 -6.94
C LEU A 52 13.35 -0.93 -5.97
N ASP A 53 13.75 -1.55 -4.86
CA ASP A 53 12.84 -2.04 -3.84
C ASP A 53 12.05 -0.89 -3.20
N ASN A 54 12.65 0.27 -2.96
CA ASN A 54 11.96 1.45 -2.44
C ASN A 54 10.95 2.02 -3.44
N ALA A 55 11.29 2.06 -4.74
CA ALA A 55 10.37 2.52 -5.79
C ALA A 55 9.15 1.59 -5.91
N TRP A 56 9.38 0.28 -5.90
CA TRP A 56 8.31 -0.71 -5.93
C TRP A 56 7.49 -0.73 -4.64
N ARG A 57 8.11 -0.48 -3.48
CA ARG A 57 7.43 -0.32 -2.21
C ARG A 57 6.46 0.87 -2.25
N GLY A 58 6.90 2.02 -2.78
CA GLY A 58 6.03 3.19 -2.98
C GLY A 58 4.86 2.89 -3.93
N ALA A 59 5.14 2.26 -5.07
CA ALA A 59 4.11 1.86 -6.03
C ALA A 59 3.10 0.89 -5.40
N ALA A 60 3.56 -0.08 -4.60
CA ALA A 60 2.72 -1.04 -3.91
C ALA A 60 1.82 -0.35 -2.86
N ALA A 61 2.36 0.59 -2.07
CA ALA A 61 1.60 1.35 -1.09
C ALA A 61 0.39 2.07 -1.72
N TYR A 62 0.62 2.84 -2.77
CA TYR A 62 -0.46 3.53 -3.49
C TYR A 62 -1.41 2.57 -4.21
N HIS A 63 -0.89 1.47 -4.75
CA HIS A 63 -1.73 0.45 -5.38
C HIS A 63 -2.73 -0.14 -4.39
N TYR A 64 -2.27 -0.59 -3.22
CA TYR A 64 -3.16 -1.13 -2.20
C TYR A 64 -4.09 -0.08 -1.61
N TYR A 65 -3.65 1.17 -1.48
CA TYR A 65 -4.49 2.28 -1.04
C TYR A 65 -5.67 2.51 -2.00
N VAL A 66 -5.41 2.60 -3.31
CA VAL A 66 -6.46 2.73 -4.32
C VAL A 66 -7.33 1.48 -4.41
N LEU A 67 -6.73 0.29 -4.24
CA LEU A 67 -7.47 -0.98 -4.23
C LEU A 67 -8.47 -1.04 -3.06
N ALA A 68 -8.04 -0.66 -1.86
CA ALA A 68 -8.91 -0.61 -0.68
C ALA A 68 -10.09 0.35 -0.88
N HIS A 69 -9.84 1.54 -1.44
CA HIS A 69 -10.90 2.48 -1.81
C HIS A 69 -11.86 1.91 -2.85
N LYS A 70 -11.35 1.29 -3.91
CA LYS A 70 -12.20 0.65 -4.94
C LYS A 70 -13.08 -0.44 -4.35
N GLN A 71 -12.54 -1.27 -3.47
CA GLN A 71 -13.27 -2.34 -2.80
C GLN A 71 -14.36 -1.77 -1.88
N LEU A 72 -14.04 -0.70 -1.13
CA LEU A 72 -14.99 0.00 -0.27
C LEU A 72 -16.16 0.57 -1.08
N TYR A 73 -15.88 1.30 -2.18
CA TYR A 73 -16.92 1.85 -3.06
C TYR A 73 -17.70 0.78 -3.81
N ALA A 74 -17.10 -0.38 -4.10
CA ALA A 74 -17.79 -1.52 -4.69
C ALA A 74 -18.66 -2.31 -3.69
N GLY A 75 -18.64 -1.95 -2.41
CA GLY A 75 -19.40 -2.65 -1.37
C GLY A 75 -18.74 -3.95 -0.88
N SER A 76 -17.49 -4.24 -1.29
CA SER A 76 -16.75 -5.43 -0.87
C SER A 76 -16.04 -5.18 0.47
N MET A 77 -16.80 -5.04 1.56
CA MET A 77 -16.30 -4.55 2.86
C MET A 77 -15.25 -5.46 3.47
N ASP A 78 -15.41 -6.79 3.42
CA ASP A 78 -14.42 -7.75 3.91
C ASP A 78 -13.08 -7.61 3.17
N ALA A 79 -13.11 -7.52 1.84
CA ALA A 79 -11.90 -7.32 1.04
C ALA A 79 -11.26 -5.96 1.32
N ALA A 80 -12.06 -4.90 1.46
CA ALA A 80 -11.59 -3.56 1.78
C ALA A 80 -10.90 -3.52 3.15
N THR A 81 -11.49 -4.17 4.16
CA THR A 81 -10.90 -4.26 5.50
C THR A 81 -9.55 -4.98 5.46
N LYS A 82 -9.47 -6.14 4.82
CA LYS A 82 -8.23 -6.92 4.69
C LYS A 82 -7.14 -6.15 3.94
N THR A 83 -7.50 -5.46 2.86
CA THR A 83 -6.56 -4.66 2.07
C THR A 83 -6.11 -3.43 2.84
N SER A 84 -7.02 -2.75 3.56
CA SER A 84 -6.69 -1.55 4.32
C SER A 84 -5.77 -1.82 5.52
N ILE A 85 -5.97 -2.93 6.24
CA ILE A 85 -5.09 -3.35 7.34
C ILE A 85 -3.63 -3.46 6.87
N ARG A 86 -3.41 -3.96 5.66
CA ARG A 86 -2.07 -4.07 5.09
C ARG A 86 -1.38 -2.72 4.91
N LEU A 87 -2.13 -1.63 4.74
CA LEU A 87 -1.52 -0.31 4.56
C LEU A 87 -0.68 0.13 5.76
N ALA A 88 -0.89 -0.45 6.94
CA ALA A 88 -0.05 -0.19 8.11
C ALA A 88 1.45 -0.55 7.89
N GLU A 89 1.75 -1.43 6.94
CA GLU A 89 3.14 -1.72 6.56
C GLU A 89 3.82 -0.56 5.82
N TYR A 90 3.06 0.42 5.34
CA TYR A 90 3.51 1.52 4.48
C TYR A 90 3.40 2.90 5.16
N GLU A 91 3.49 2.95 6.49
CA GLU A 91 3.48 4.22 7.25
C GLU A 91 4.64 5.16 6.89
N ASP A 92 5.71 4.60 6.32
CA ASP A 92 6.86 5.36 5.80
C ASP A 92 6.59 6.03 4.45
N VAL A 93 5.55 5.61 3.73
CA VAL A 93 5.20 6.08 2.37
C VAL A 93 3.91 6.89 2.36
N LEU A 94 2.89 6.42 3.09
CA LEU A 94 1.57 7.02 3.15
C LEU A 94 1.36 7.76 4.47
N PRO A 95 0.58 8.85 4.50
CA PRO A 95 0.22 9.51 5.75
C PRO A 95 -0.53 8.54 6.68
N ARG A 96 -0.10 8.46 7.93
CA ARG A 96 -0.74 7.60 8.95
C ARG A 96 -2.23 7.90 9.10
N ARG A 97 -2.59 9.17 9.04
CA ARG A 97 -3.99 9.61 9.07
C ARG A 97 -4.82 8.94 7.99
N ASP A 98 -4.35 8.94 6.75
CA ASP A 98 -5.07 8.35 5.62
C ASP A 98 -5.19 6.83 5.76
N ILE A 99 -4.11 6.17 6.21
CA ILE A 99 -4.10 4.72 6.47
C ILE A 99 -5.16 4.35 7.51
N TYR A 100 -5.09 4.94 8.69
CA TYR A 100 -5.97 4.54 9.78
C TYR A 100 -7.41 5.02 9.60
N SER A 101 -7.64 6.10 8.85
CA SER A 101 -8.99 6.52 8.46
C SER A 101 -9.67 5.51 7.55
N ILE A 102 -8.98 4.99 6.54
CA ILE A 102 -9.57 3.96 5.66
C ILE A 102 -9.73 2.61 6.38
N VAL A 103 -8.81 2.25 7.30
CA VAL A 103 -8.96 1.04 8.13
C VAL A 103 -10.19 1.16 9.02
N ALA A 104 -10.35 2.27 9.72
CA ALA A 104 -11.50 2.52 10.59
C ALA A 104 -12.82 2.47 9.81
N LEU A 105 -12.87 3.12 8.66
CA LEU A 105 -14.06 3.19 7.80
C LEU A 105 -14.43 1.81 7.24
N ALA A 106 -13.47 1.08 6.67
CA ALA A 106 -13.70 -0.26 6.12
C ALA A 106 -14.14 -1.24 7.21
N ALA A 107 -13.45 -1.26 8.35
CA ALA A 107 -13.76 -2.12 9.48
C ALA A 107 -15.14 -1.80 10.08
N TYR A 108 -15.51 -0.53 10.21
CA TYR A 108 -16.83 -0.12 10.68
C TYR A 108 -17.95 -0.68 9.78
N HIS A 109 -17.81 -0.52 8.46
CA HIS A 109 -18.81 -1.02 7.50
C HIS A 109 -18.83 -2.54 7.40
N ASN A 110 -17.70 -3.21 7.67
CA ASN A 110 -17.62 -4.67 7.73
C ASN A 110 -18.19 -5.25 9.03
N GLY A 111 -18.35 -4.42 10.06
CA GLY A 111 -18.78 -4.85 11.40
C GLY A 111 -17.64 -5.34 12.30
N ASP A 112 -16.39 -5.18 11.89
CA ASP A 112 -15.19 -5.56 12.65
C ASP A 112 -14.81 -4.44 13.64
N TYR A 113 -15.61 -4.30 14.70
CA TYR A 113 -15.45 -3.20 15.67
C TYR A 113 -14.16 -3.26 16.48
N ASP A 114 -13.53 -4.42 16.59
CA ASP A 114 -12.22 -4.57 17.20
C ASP A 114 -11.12 -3.90 16.34
N VAL A 115 -11.08 -4.22 15.04
CA VAL A 115 -10.15 -3.57 14.10
C VAL A 115 -10.42 -2.07 14.02
N CYS A 116 -11.71 -1.68 13.98
CA CYS A 116 -12.14 -0.30 13.99
C CYS A 116 -11.61 0.45 15.24
N SER A 117 -11.77 -0.13 16.44
CA SER A 117 -11.30 0.46 17.69
C SER A 117 -9.79 0.67 17.70
N ARG A 118 -9.02 -0.31 17.24
CA ARG A 118 -7.56 -0.20 17.14
C ARG A 118 -7.13 0.90 16.18
N ALA A 119 -7.84 1.06 15.05
CA ALA A 119 -7.57 2.14 14.11
C ALA A 119 -7.86 3.51 14.73
N PHE A 120 -8.94 3.65 15.51
CA PHE A 120 -9.24 4.88 16.26
C PHE A 120 -8.16 5.20 17.29
N ILE A 121 -7.66 4.22 18.05
CA ILE A 121 -6.55 4.41 18.99
C ILE A 121 -5.31 4.94 18.27
N LYS A 122 -5.01 4.39 17.08
CA LYS A 122 -3.89 4.89 16.26
C LYS A 122 -4.10 6.32 15.76
N LEU A 123 -5.33 6.69 15.39
CA LEU A 123 -5.68 8.06 14.99
C LEU A 123 -5.54 9.04 16.16
N GLU A 124 -5.99 8.68 17.35
CA GLU A 124 -5.88 9.50 18.55
C GLU A 124 -4.42 9.75 18.99
N THR A 125 -3.51 8.82 18.65
CA THR A 125 -2.07 8.93 18.98
C THR A 125 -1.25 9.68 17.94
N LEU A 126 -1.87 10.32 16.95
CA LEU A 126 -1.14 11.11 15.94
C LEU A 126 -0.78 12.47 16.52
N ASP A 127 0.51 12.81 16.44
CA ASP A 127 1.05 14.07 16.93
C ASP A 127 0.67 15.29 16.06
N ASP A 128 0.20 15.04 14.83
CA ASP A 128 -0.03 16.05 13.79
C ASP A 128 -1.48 16.56 13.75
N LEU A 129 -2.35 16.10 14.67
CA LEU A 129 -3.77 16.49 14.71
C LEU A 129 -3.97 17.80 15.44
N ALA A 130 -4.83 18.67 14.89
CA ALA A 130 -5.34 19.82 15.62
C ALA A 130 -6.27 19.38 16.76
N GLU A 131 -6.35 20.16 17.84
CA GLU A 131 -7.18 19.82 19.03
C GLU A 131 -8.66 19.58 18.67
N ASP A 132 -9.21 20.37 17.76
CA ASP A 132 -10.59 20.24 17.28
C ASP A 132 -10.81 18.94 16.47
N GLU A 133 -9.83 18.51 15.68
CA GLU A 133 -9.87 17.23 14.95
C GLU A 133 -9.77 16.04 15.93
N GLN A 134 -8.93 16.14 16.95
CA GLN A 134 -8.80 15.11 17.97
C GLN A 134 -10.10 14.94 18.76
N ASP A 135 -10.74 16.05 19.14
CA ASP A 135 -12.05 16.04 19.79
C ASP A 135 -13.15 15.43 18.92
N GLU A 136 -13.09 15.64 17.61
CA GLU A 136 -14.04 15.06 16.67
C GLU A 136 -13.85 13.54 16.54
N ILE A 137 -12.60 13.08 16.46
CA ILE A 137 -12.27 11.63 16.43
C ILE A 137 -12.76 10.95 17.71
N GLN A 138 -12.52 11.55 18.89
CA GLN A 138 -12.96 11.00 20.17
C GLN A 138 -14.48 10.96 20.27
N ARG A 139 -15.18 12.01 19.84
CA ARG A 139 -16.65 12.03 19.82
C ARG A 139 -17.21 10.95 18.90
N LEU A 140 -16.60 10.74 17.75
CA LEU A 140 -17.01 9.72 16.79
C LEU A 140 -16.74 8.30 17.36
N ALA A 141 -15.57 8.08 17.96
CA ALA A 141 -15.24 6.84 18.64
C ALA A 141 -16.26 6.49 19.73
N LEU A 142 -16.55 7.47 20.60
CA LEU A 142 -17.54 7.30 21.67
C LEU A 142 -18.95 6.99 21.11
N ALA A 143 -19.37 7.68 20.05
CA ALA A 143 -20.68 7.44 19.42
C ALA A 143 -20.80 6.05 18.80
N ILE A 144 -19.72 5.50 18.25
CA ILE A 144 -19.67 4.16 17.66
C ILE A 144 -19.65 3.10 18.77
N PHE A 145 -18.62 3.17 19.65
CA PHE A 145 -18.34 2.08 20.59
C PHE A 145 -19.28 2.01 21.79
N SER A 146 -20.01 3.11 22.08
CA SER A 146 -21.13 3.06 23.04
C SER A 146 -22.30 2.20 22.55
N LYS A 147 -22.51 2.10 21.25
CA LYS A 147 -23.59 1.31 20.62
C LYS A 147 -23.13 -0.07 20.18
N LYS A 148 -21.87 -0.17 19.79
CA LYS A 148 -21.26 -1.35 19.21
C LYS A 148 -19.87 -1.54 19.82
N PRO A 149 -19.79 -2.10 21.04
CA PRO A 149 -18.52 -2.30 21.70
C PRO A 149 -17.66 -3.31 20.90
N PRO A 150 -16.33 -3.14 20.95
CA PRO A 150 -15.41 -4.12 20.36
C PRO A 150 -15.67 -5.49 21.00
N GLY A 151 -15.93 -6.49 20.19
CA GLY A 151 -16.20 -7.84 20.61
C GLY A 151 -14.96 -8.73 20.61
N GLU A 152 -15.14 -10.01 20.96
CA GLU A 152 -14.07 -10.98 20.82
C GLU A 152 -13.72 -11.20 19.33
N HIS A 153 -12.44 -11.41 19.06
CA HIS A 153 -11.86 -11.48 17.73
C HIS A 153 -12.48 -12.55 16.86
N SER A 154 -12.84 -12.20 15.63
CA SER A 154 -13.05 -13.20 14.58
C SER A 154 -11.72 -13.92 14.30
N PRO A 155 -11.69 -15.26 14.17
CA PRO A 155 -10.47 -16.03 13.90
C PRO A 155 -9.70 -15.57 12.64
N LEU A 156 -10.43 -15.07 11.63
CA LEU A 156 -9.86 -14.50 10.42
C LEU A 156 -9.25 -13.10 10.66
N ALA A 157 -9.85 -12.31 11.54
CA ALA A 157 -9.30 -11.02 11.93
C ALA A 157 -8.01 -11.16 12.74
N SER A 158 -7.87 -12.20 13.57
CA SER A 158 -6.71 -12.39 14.43
C SER A 158 -5.39 -12.52 13.65
N CYS A 159 -5.39 -13.15 12.48
CA CYS A 159 -4.22 -13.26 11.62
C CYS A 159 -3.75 -11.89 11.10
N TYR A 160 -4.69 -11.06 10.64
CA TYR A 160 -4.39 -9.71 10.16
C TYR A 160 -4.05 -8.74 11.29
N ILE A 161 -4.70 -8.90 12.44
CA ILE A 161 -4.44 -8.12 13.65
C ILE A 161 -3.05 -8.43 14.21
N ALA A 162 -2.67 -9.71 14.25
CA ALA A 162 -1.32 -10.10 14.66
C ALA A 162 -0.25 -9.47 13.77
N CYS A 163 -0.51 -9.32 12.46
CA CYS A 163 0.39 -8.61 11.56
C CYS A 163 0.52 -7.12 11.89
N LEU A 164 -0.58 -6.46 12.31
CA LEU A 164 -0.54 -5.06 12.77
C LEU A 164 0.25 -4.89 14.08
N GLU A 165 0.15 -5.84 14.99
CA GLU A 165 0.81 -5.78 16.30
C GLU A 165 2.27 -6.22 16.23
N THR A 166 2.56 -7.27 15.49
CA THR A 166 3.91 -7.88 15.40
C THR A 166 4.75 -7.27 14.30
N GLY A 167 4.15 -6.49 13.37
CA GLY A 167 4.83 -5.97 12.20
C GLY A 167 5.33 -7.06 11.26
N THR A 168 4.79 -8.28 11.33
CA THR A 168 5.24 -9.40 10.50
C THR A 168 4.79 -9.20 9.06
N PRO A 169 5.71 -9.00 8.11
CA PRO A 169 5.35 -8.81 6.71
C PRO A 169 4.85 -10.13 6.11
N TYR A 170 3.76 -10.08 5.40
CA TYR A 170 3.26 -11.17 4.57
C TYR A 170 3.06 -10.72 3.13
N HIS A 171 3.21 -11.64 2.19
CA HIS A 171 2.91 -11.34 0.79
C HIS A 171 1.40 -11.18 0.59
N ALA A 172 1.00 -10.19 -0.19
CA ALA A 172 -0.38 -10.02 -0.57
C ALA A 172 -0.56 -10.10 -2.09
N CYS A 173 -1.72 -10.57 -2.49
CA CYS A 173 -2.12 -10.59 -3.87
C CYS A 173 -2.34 -9.17 -4.39
N THR A 174 -1.65 -8.77 -5.45
CA THR A 174 -1.78 -7.45 -6.06
C THR A 174 -3.15 -7.22 -6.72
N LYS A 175 -3.90 -8.27 -7.02
CA LYS A 175 -5.25 -8.18 -7.60
C LYS A 175 -6.33 -7.97 -6.55
N THR A 176 -6.23 -8.68 -5.42
CA THR A 176 -7.31 -8.75 -4.43
C THR A 176 -6.96 -8.16 -3.06
N GLY A 177 -5.69 -7.89 -2.79
CA GLY A 177 -5.21 -7.47 -1.47
C GLY A 177 -5.15 -8.59 -0.42
N ARG A 178 -5.64 -9.80 -0.72
CA ARG A 178 -5.66 -10.94 0.23
C ARG A 178 -4.25 -11.41 0.54
N ALA A 179 -4.03 -11.82 1.79
CA ALA A 179 -2.79 -12.45 2.19
C ALA A 179 -2.55 -13.74 1.41
N VAL A 180 -1.31 -13.93 0.96
CA VAL A 180 -0.86 -15.13 0.26
C VAL A 180 -0.41 -16.13 1.33
N LEU A 181 -1.37 -16.87 1.88
CA LEU A 181 -1.13 -17.93 2.87
C LEU A 181 -1.14 -19.31 2.19
N ASP A 182 -2.10 -19.50 1.28
CA ASP A 182 -2.33 -20.76 0.57
C ASP A 182 -2.69 -20.49 -0.90
N GLY A 183 -2.47 -21.48 -1.77
CA GLY A 183 -2.87 -21.44 -3.16
C GLY A 183 -1.71 -21.17 -4.13
N ARG A 184 -2.01 -21.34 -5.43
CA ARG A 184 -1.05 -21.07 -6.49
C ARG A 184 -0.95 -19.56 -6.74
N THR A 185 0.26 -19.06 -6.75
CA THR A 185 0.55 -17.65 -7.02
C THR A 185 1.56 -17.51 -8.15
N LEU A 186 1.41 -16.45 -8.92
CA LEU A 186 2.40 -16.01 -9.89
C LEU A 186 3.19 -14.85 -9.29
N GLN A 187 4.51 -14.96 -9.32
CA GLN A 187 5.40 -13.87 -8.98
C GLN A 187 5.79 -13.11 -10.24
N CYS A 188 5.60 -11.81 -10.25
CA CYS A 188 6.03 -10.96 -11.34
C CYS A 188 7.55 -10.87 -11.38
N THR A 189 8.15 -11.10 -12.54
CA THR A 189 9.62 -11.02 -12.71
C THR A 189 10.18 -9.62 -12.60
N THR A 190 9.36 -8.59 -12.85
CA THR A 190 9.76 -7.18 -12.83
C THR A 190 9.63 -6.56 -11.45
N CYS A 191 8.44 -6.61 -10.85
CA CYS A 191 8.18 -5.97 -9.54
C CYS A 191 8.26 -6.94 -8.35
N ARG A 192 8.42 -8.25 -8.61
CA ARG A 192 8.51 -9.33 -7.61
C ARG A 192 7.31 -9.50 -6.69
N HIS A 193 6.21 -8.80 -6.97
CA HIS A 193 4.96 -8.96 -6.23
C HIS A 193 4.19 -10.20 -6.70
N HIS A 194 3.30 -10.68 -5.83
CA HIS A 194 2.52 -11.89 -6.04
C HIS A 194 1.08 -11.58 -6.44
N ALA A 195 0.50 -12.45 -7.28
CA ALA A 195 -0.92 -12.47 -7.57
C ALA A 195 -1.42 -13.93 -7.55
N PHE A 196 -2.63 -14.17 -7.03
CA PHE A 196 -3.23 -15.50 -7.15
C PHE A 196 -3.53 -15.81 -8.61
N GLU A 197 -3.13 -17.00 -9.04
CA GLU A 197 -3.36 -17.48 -10.42
C GLU A 197 -4.86 -17.56 -10.73
N ALA A 198 -5.66 -18.01 -9.78
CA ALA A 198 -7.11 -18.11 -9.93
C ALA A 198 -7.84 -16.76 -10.10
N GLU A 199 -7.24 -15.67 -9.64
CA GLU A 199 -7.82 -14.33 -9.73
C GLU A 199 -7.41 -13.59 -11.02
N LEU A 200 -6.41 -14.09 -11.72
CA LEU A 200 -6.01 -13.57 -13.03
C LEU A 200 -6.92 -14.19 -14.09
N SER A 201 -7.73 -13.36 -14.74
CA SER A 201 -8.55 -13.83 -15.85
C SER A 201 -7.66 -14.22 -17.04
N ARG A 202 -8.17 -15.10 -17.92
CA ARG A 202 -7.43 -15.56 -19.10
C ARG A 202 -6.99 -14.41 -20.04
N ASP A 203 -7.73 -13.30 -19.99
CA ASP A 203 -7.44 -12.10 -20.79
C ASP A 203 -6.47 -11.14 -20.07
N ASP A 204 -6.27 -11.28 -18.75
CA ASP A 204 -5.45 -10.43 -17.90
C ASP A 204 -4.04 -11.01 -17.76
N ASN A 205 -3.29 -11.04 -18.87
CA ASN A 205 -1.89 -11.52 -18.86
C ASN A 205 -0.88 -10.53 -18.28
N HIS A 206 -1.35 -9.52 -17.57
CA HIS A 206 -0.50 -8.45 -17.03
C HIS A 206 -0.47 -8.44 -15.51
N CYS A 207 0.68 -8.12 -14.97
CA CYS A 207 0.80 -7.87 -13.53
C CYS A 207 -0.12 -6.70 -13.12
N PRO A 208 -0.99 -6.86 -12.12
CA PRO A 208 -1.89 -5.79 -11.69
C PRO A 208 -1.18 -4.54 -11.17
N LEU A 209 0.06 -4.68 -10.69
CA LEU A 209 0.84 -3.57 -10.15
C LEU A 209 1.67 -2.86 -11.23
N CYS A 210 2.54 -3.58 -11.94
CA CYS A 210 3.50 -2.97 -12.88
C CYS A 210 3.12 -3.11 -14.34
N HIS A 211 2.03 -3.83 -14.65
CA HIS A 211 1.50 -4.09 -15.99
C HIS A 211 2.46 -4.84 -16.92
N THR A 212 3.54 -5.43 -16.40
CA THR A 212 4.39 -6.32 -17.18
C THR A 212 3.63 -7.57 -17.56
N VAL A 213 3.79 -8.01 -18.82
CA VAL A 213 3.18 -9.24 -19.34
C VAL A 213 3.78 -10.45 -18.63
N TYR A 214 2.95 -11.36 -18.13
CA TYR A 214 3.42 -12.63 -17.60
C TYR A 214 3.94 -13.52 -18.74
N PRO A 215 5.06 -14.25 -18.54
CA PRO A 215 5.58 -15.18 -19.53
C PRO A 215 4.54 -16.22 -19.98
N ALA A 216 4.60 -16.63 -21.25
CA ALA A 216 3.61 -17.53 -21.84
C ALA A 216 3.48 -18.90 -21.13
N GLN A 217 4.53 -19.34 -20.42
CA GLN A 217 4.52 -20.56 -19.61
C GLN A 217 3.55 -20.53 -18.42
N TYR A 218 3.09 -19.35 -18.00
CA TYR A 218 2.11 -19.13 -16.93
C TYR A 218 0.69 -18.90 -17.48
N ARG A 219 0.51 -19.01 -18.79
CA ARG A 219 -0.83 -18.94 -19.39
C ARG A 219 -1.56 -20.22 -19.07
N VAL A 220 -2.58 -20.12 -18.23
CA VAL A 220 -3.50 -21.24 -17.97
C VAL A 220 -4.19 -21.60 -19.28
N ALA A 221 -4.05 -22.85 -19.70
CA ALA A 221 -4.66 -23.40 -20.91
C ALA A 221 -6.19 -23.44 -20.80
#